data_991386bf053f65e877df5520fcc2f45e
#
_entry.id   991386bf053f65e877df5520fcc2f45e
#
_cell.length_a   1.000
_cell.length_b   1.000
_cell.length_c   1.000
_cell.angle_alpha   90.00
_cell.angle_beta   90.00
_cell.angle_gamma   90.00
#
_symmetry.space_group_name_H-M   'P 1'
#
loop_
_entity.id
_entity.type
_entity.pdbx_description
1 polymer ?
#
loop_
_entity_poly.entity_id
_entity_poly.type
_entity_poly.pdbx_seq_one_letter_code
_entity_poly.pdbx_strand_id
1 'polypeptide(L)'
;MTQCARPGQHSEKPSSVCFISLDRMPSEILLNIFSYLDVVSLLCVGCVNRRFYHLTSDNLIWVKIYSTAFSSKRRYWKLTSVEETATCVSLLSVEDKEVGYWKKEYITRQISSLKSALAHIIMPVNPYTGLPVKTKEALRVFGLGWAIILREKNGKEYIMRHADHSVNDTSVTVVWYDKNWPHLATLSTLNLYGVTPLFMDQYLTPDPNSPRWLSLIGKYDLSNLSESTMMGCDGLIRIFCLNPGLLVGLWQKEDNLAFVMANLHFHHLVERSTLGSATLYVSLPPHPPHYPLHSPALGLEALPLHAELHSPGILFLCWVFRNGYRKCECIENGYVKFVVISLKNNREHLPLIGKVGLAWRTNVFDGFIESCFVVDVTLLDEHRKPFWCVSSPVCMRSPAYPSDGSSFLGNTYYVDYMDKEGGVHAELVWIEETEEYFIVSLALYLSVAKINHWFGTKY
;
A
#
# COMPACT_ATOMS: atom_id res chain seq x y z
N MET A 1 20.72 -7.76 -86.01
CA MET A 1 20.63 -6.32 -85.96
C MET A 1 19.18 -5.94 -85.87
N THR A 2 18.63 -5.57 -84.72
CA THR A 2 17.46 -4.80 -84.57
C THR A 2 17.21 -4.66 -83.04
N GLN A 3 17.41 -3.44 -82.53
CA GLN A 3 17.16 -3.11 -81.18
C GLN A 3 15.67 -2.97 -80.94
N CYS A 4 15.12 -3.67 -79.94
CA CYS A 4 13.79 -3.43 -79.40
C CYS A 4 13.88 -2.50 -78.19
N ALA A 5 13.26 -1.34 -78.30
CA ALA A 5 13.07 -0.40 -77.22
C ALA A 5 12.04 -0.95 -76.21
N ARG A 6 12.36 -0.83 -74.88
CA ARG A 6 11.43 -1.11 -73.79
C ARG A 6 10.61 0.15 -73.49
N PRO A 7 9.28 0.05 -73.24
CA PRO A 7 8.48 1.21 -72.80
C PRO A 7 8.76 1.54 -71.33
N GLY A 8 8.85 2.84 -71.06
CA GLY A 8 9.06 3.41 -69.74
C GLY A 8 7.92 3.10 -68.77
N GLN A 9 8.23 2.57 -67.63
CA GLN A 9 7.32 2.50 -66.46
C GLN A 9 7.19 3.88 -65.86
N HIS A 10 6.00 4.48 -65.97
CA HIS A 10 5.59 5.62 -65.14
C HIS A 10 5.44 5.13 -63.71
N SER A 11 6.39 5.50 -62.85
CA SER A 11 6.28 5.41 -61.42
C SER A 11 5.25 6.43 -60.93
N GLU A 12 4.04 5.96 -60.66
CA GLU A 12 3.07 6.72 -59.91
C GLU A 12 3.62 6.84 -58.48
N LYS A 13 3.95 8.08 -58.06
CA LYS A 13 4.23 8.39 -56.67
C LYS A 13 2.95 8.12 -55.85
N PRO A 14 3.02 7.35 -54.75
CA PRO A 14 1.86 7.18 -53.87
C PRO A 14 1.46 8.55 -53.33
N SER A 15 0.20 8.93 -53.57
CA SER A 15 -0.43 10.12 -53.00
C SER A 15 -0.22 10.09 -51.49
N SER A 16 0.52 11.09 -50.97
CA SER A 16 0.65 11.29 -49.52
C SER A 16 -0.76 11.56 -48.96
N VAL A 17 -1.34 10.53 -48.36
CA VAL A 17 -2.53 10.69 -47.54
C VAL A 17 -2.09 11.63 -46.40
N CYS A 18 -2.54 12.86 -46.48
CA CYS A 18 -2.28 13.88 -45.45
C CYS A 18 -3.09 13.46 -44.23
N PHE A 19 -2.49 12.71 -43.31
CA PHE A 19 -3.09 12.44 -42.02
C PHE A 19 -3.19 13.75 -41.27
N ILE A 20 -4.37 14.30 -41.19
CA ILE A 20 -4.65 15.47 -40.36
C ILE A 20 -4.52 15.02 -38.93
N SER A 21 -3.41 15.37 -38.29
CA SER A 21 -3.20 15.10 -36.86
C SER A 21 -4.27 15.86 -36.06
N LEU A 22 -4.94 15.21 -35.13
CA LEU A 22 -5.89 15.81 -34.20
C LEU A 22 -5.30 17.04 -33.49
N ASP A 23 -3.99 17.05 -33.24
CA ASP A 23 -3.29 18.18 -32.62
C ASP A 23 -3.34 19.48 -33.45
N ARG A 24 -3.62 19.39 -34.72
CA ARG A 24 -3.71 20.56 -35.62
C ARG A 24 -5.13 21.11 -35.81
N MET A 25 -6.12 20.42 -35.22
CA MET A 25 -7.52 20.87 -35.32
C MET A 25 -7.76 22.11 -34.43
N PRO A 26 -8.64 23.06 -34.85
CA PRO A 26 -9.07 24.16 -34.01
C PRO A 26 -9.65 23.69 -32.68
N SER A 27 -9.43 24.47 -31.63
CA SER A 27 -9.86 24.10 -30.26
C SER A 27 -11.37 23.96 -30.15
N GLU A 28 -12.12 24.75 -30.88
CA GLU A 28 -13.59 24.75 -30.91
C GLU A 28 -14.14 23.40 -31.43
N ILE A 29 -13.49 22.87 -32.47
CA ILE A 29 -13.88 21.59 -33.06
C ILE A 29 -13.55 20.47 -32.09
N LEU A 30 -12.38 20.52 -31.46
CA LEU A 30 -11.98 19.53 -30.45
C LEU A 30 -12.90 19.55 -29.22
N LEU A 31 -13.27 20.72 -28.70
CA LEU A 31 -14.24 20.88 -27.63
C LEU A 31 -15.60 20.28 -27.99
N ASN A 32 -16.05 20.50 -29.19
CA ASN A 32 -17.30 19.91 -29.68
C ASN A 32 -17.19 18.37 -29.69
N ILE A 33 -16.13 17.81 -30.26
CA ILE A 33 -15.89 16.36 -30.25
C ILE A 33 -15.84 15.83 -28.83
N PHE A 34 -15.08 16.47 -27.93
CA PHE A 34 -14.92 16.03 -26.56
C PHE A 34 -16.22 16.10 -25.74
N SER A 35 -17.15 16.99 -26.10
CA SER A 35 -18.45 17.08 -25.45
C SER A 35 -19.35 15.86 -25.63
N TYR A 36 -19.05 14.99 -26.61
CA TYR A 36 -19.76 13.73 -26.85
C TYR A 36 -19.11 12.53 -26.15
N LEU A 37 -17.90 12.71 -25.57
CA LEU A 37 -17.23 11.63 -24.86
C LEU A 37 -17.87 11.38 -23.50
N ASP A 38 -17.86 10.12 -23.09
CA ASP A 38 -18.14 9.74 -21.72
C ASP A 38 -17.00 10.19 -20.77
N VAL A 39 -17.26 10.19 -19.49
CA VAL A 39 -16.33 10.71 -18.48
C VAL A 39 -14.97 10.01 -18.53
N VAL A 40 -14.99 8.69 -18.69
CA VAL A 40 -13.77 7.87 -18.72
C VAL A 40 -12.91 8.25 -19.92
N SER A 41 -13.51 8.25 -21.11
CA SER A 41 -12.83 8.62 -22.36
C SER A 41 -12.32 10.06 -22.32
N LEU A 42 -13.10 10.99 -21.76
CA LEU A 42 -12.72 12.40 -21.62
C LEU A 42 -11.47 12.55 -20.73
N LEU A 43 -11.40 11.82 -19.62
CA LEU A 43 -10.22 11.83 -18.76
C LEU A 43 -9.01 11.17 -19.42
N CYS A 44 -9.20 10.06 -20.16
CA CYS A 44 -8.14 9.41 -20.92
C CYS A 44 -7.55 10.34 -21.99
N VAL A 45 -8.39 11.04 -22.73
CA VAL A 45 -7.97 12.05 -23.72
C VAL A 45 -7.15 13.16 -23.05
N GLY A 46 -7.53 13.59 -21.84
CA GLY A 46 -6.78 14.56 -21.06
C GLY A 46 -5.36 14.10 -20.66
N CYS A 47 -5.09 12.80 -20.66
CA CYS A 47 -3.77 12.26 -20.36
C CYS A 47 -2.81 12.22 -21.58
N VAL A 48 -3.30 12.48 -22.79
CA VAL A 48 -2.50 12.35 -24.02
C VAL A 48 -1.45 13.45 -24.17
N ASN A 49 -1.84 14.72 -23.99
CA ASN A 49 -0.94 15.86 -24.03
C ASN A 49 -1.50 17.06 -23.26
N ARG A 50 -0.67 18.10 -23.05
CA ARG A 50 -1.05 19.32 -22.30
C ARG A 50 -2.22 20.08 -22.92
N ARG A 51 -2.27 20.16 -24.25
CA ARG A 51 -3.36 20.85 -24.96
C ARG A 51 -4.69 20.15 -24.72
N PHE A 52 -4.73 18.82 -24.85
CA PHE A 52 -5.94 18.04 -24.61
C PHE A 52 -6.33 18.08 -23.13
N TYR A 53 -5.36 18.08 -22.21
CA TYR A 53 -5.63 18.26 -20.79
C TYR A 53 -6.40 19.56 -20.51
N HIS A 54 -5.99 20.69 -21.12
CA HIS A 54 -6.69 21.95 -20.94
C HIS A 54 -8.09 21.93 -21.56
N LEU A 55 -8.23 21.42 -22.78
CA LEU A 55 -9.53 21.32 -23.45
C LEU A 55 -10.50 20.38 -22.73
N THR A 56 -10.03 19.24 -22.27
CA THR A 56 -10.86 18.28 -21.47
C THR A 56 -11.14 18.77 -20.05
N SER A 57 -10.58 19.88 -19.63
CA SER A 57 -10.87 20.51 -18.33
C SER A 57 -11.86 21.68 -18.46
N ASP A 58 -12.48 21.87 -19.63
CA ASP A 58 -13.46 22.90 -19.89
C ASP A 58 -14.68 22.76 -18.97
N ASN A 59 -15.06 23.88 -18.33
CA ASN A 59 -16.14 23.89 -17.35
C ASN A 59 -17.53 23.65 -17.99
N LEU A 60 -17.77 23.98 -19.23
CA LEU A 60 -19.05 23.77 -19.92
C LEU A 60 -19.32 22.28 -20.13
N ILE A 61 -18.29 21.51 -20.48
CA ILE A 61 -18.39 20.06 -20.62
C ILE A 61 -18.70 19.45 -19.27
N TRP A 62 -17.93 19.82 -18.23
CA TRP A 62 -18.04 19.20 -16.92
C TRP A 62 -19.29 19.58 -16.13
N VAL A 63 -19.84 20.79 -16.28
CA VAL A 63 -21.11 21.15 -15.65
C VAL A 63 -22.26 20.33 -16.21
N LYS A 64 -22.25 20.05 -17.51
CA LYS A 64 -23.25 19.18 -18.16
C LYS A 64 -23.16 17.76 -17.64
N ILE A 65 -21.94 17.21 -17.56
CA ILE A 65 -21.68 15.88 -17.00
C ILE A 65 -22.12 15.82 -15.53
N TYR A 66 -21.71 16.80 -14.72
CA TYR A 66 -22.06 16.89 -13.31
C TYR A 66 -23.58 16.94 -13.09
N SER A 67 -24.27 17.82 -13.80
CA SER A 67 -25.73 17.96 -13.70
C SER A 67 -26.46 16.68 -14.12
N THR A 68 -25.95 15.97 -15.13
CA THR A 68 -26.55 14.71 -15.59
C THR A 68 -26.31 13.57 -14.57
N ALA A 69 -25.11 13.47 -14.02
CA ALA A 69 -24.75 12.40 -13.09
C ALA A 69 -25.41 12.57 -11.71
N PHE A 70 -25.49 13.80 -11.20
CA PHE A 70 -25.96 14.09 -9.86
C PHE A 70 -27.32 14.76 -9.80
N SER A 71 -28.05 14.88 -10.96
CA SER A 71 -29.39 15.40 -11.00
C SER A 71 -30.35 14.44 -10.29
N SER A 72 -31.20 15.01 -9.47
CA SER A 72 -32.16 14.33 -8.59
C SER A 72 -33.28 13.53 -9.30
N LYS A 73 -33.32 13.53 -10.66
CA LYS A 73 -34.39 12.91 -11.45
C LYS A 73 -34.50 11.37 -11.39
N ARG A 74 -33.60 10.68 -10.69
CA ARG A 74 -33.69 9.20 -10.52
C ARG A 74 -34.27 8.73 -9.20
N ARG A 75 -34.69 9.62 -8.28
CA ARG A 75 -35.48 9.23 -7.10
C ARG A 75 -36.96 9.56 -7.31
N TYR A 76 -37.64 8.75 -8.04
CA TYR A 76 -39.11 8.65 -7.97
C TYR A 76 -39.46 8.12 -6.59
N TRP A 77 -39.71 8.98 -5.63
CA TRP A 77 -40.61 8.83 -4.45
C TRP A 77 -40.53 10.09 -3.57
N LYS A 78 -41.65 10.82 -3.65
CA LYS A 78 -42.11 11.87 -2.72
C LYS A 78 -41.29 13.12 -2.51
N LEU A 79 -41.79 14.11 -3.16
CA LEU A 79 -41.62 15.54 -2.98
C LEU A 79 -42.34 16.10 -1.78
N THR A 80 -41.69 17.02 -1.12
CA THR A 80 -42.31 18.32 -0.83
C THR A 80 -41.24 19.24 -0.27
N SER A 81 -40.72 20.17 -1.06
CA SER A 81 -40.38 21.51 -0.64
C SER A 81 -39.73 22.32 -1.78
N VAL A 82 -40.13 23.57 -1.83
CA VAL A 82 -39.82 24.57 -2.83
C VAL A 82 -38.34 25.04 -2.81
N GLU A 83 -37.57 24.56 -1.88
CA GLU A 83 -36.17 24.99 -1.67
C GLU A 83 -35.13 24.32 -2.59
N GLU A 84 -35.46 23.17 -3.23
CA GLU A 84 -34.50 22.45 -4.12
C GLU A 84 -34.37 23.07 -5.52
N THR A 85 -35.30 23.89 -5.93
CA THR A 85 -35.24 24.61 -7.22
C THR A 85 -34.21 25.75 -7.19
N ALA A 86 -33.96 26.36 -6.04
CA ALA A 86 -32.98 27.43 -5.87
C ALA A 86 -31.53 26.93 -5.98
N THR A 87 -31.25 25.66 -5.58
CA THR A 87 -29.92 25.06 -5.65
C THR A 87 -29.50 24.72 -7.09
N CYS A 88 -30.45 24.40 -7.97
CA CYS A 88 -30.16 24.15 -9.40
C CYS A 88 -29.86 25.42 -10.18
N VAL A 89 -30.37 26.56 -9.76
CA VAL A 89 -30.18 27.87 -10.47
C VAL A 89 -28.85 28.52 -10.11
N SER A 90 -28.33 28.30 -8.89
CA SER A 90 -27.01 28.80 -8.47
C SER A 90 -25.84 28.06 -9.11
N LEU A 91 -26.09 26.87 -9.72
CA LEU A 91 -25.11 26.09 -10.47
C LEU A 91 -24.80 26.65 -11.88
N LEU A 92 -25.58 27.60 -12.35
CA LEU A 92 -25.49 28.11 -13.72
C LEU A 92 -24.50 29.29 -13.93
N SER A 93 -23.87 29.80 -12.88
CA SER A 93 -22.78 30.78 -13.04
C SER A 93 -21.46 30.09 -13.37
N VAL A 94 -21.35 29.58 -14.59
CA VAL A 94 -20.14 28.89 -15.09
C VAL A 94 -19.00 29.85 -15.33
N GLU A 95 -19.32 31.13 -15.61
CA GLU A 95 -18.38 32.16 -16.08
C GLU A 95 -17.38 32.63 -15.01
N ASP A 96 -17.71 32.48 -13.71
CA ASP A 96 -16.86 32.96 -12.61
C ASP A 96 -15.94 31.90 -12.00
N LYS A 97 -15.90 30.67 -12.55
CA LYS A 97 -15.12 29.57 -11.95
C LYS A 97 -13.83 29.32 -12.71
N GLU A 98 -12.75 29.03 -11.96
CA GLU A 98 -11.46 28.62 -12.55
C GLU A 98 -11.61 27.42 -13.48
N VAL A 99 -10.77 27.38 -14.53
CA VAL A 99 -10.73 26.25 -15.47
C VAL A 99 -10.51 24.93 -14.73
N GLY A 100 -11.36 23.95 -15.01
CA GLY A 100 -11.31 22.64 -14.35
C GLY A 100 -12.01 22.56 -12.99
N TYR A 101 -12.68 23.62 -12.53
CA TYR A 101 -13.44 23.60 -11.28
C TYR A 101 -14.49 22.48 -11.26
N TRP A 102 -15.32 22.38 -12.29
CA TRP A 102 -16.38 21.38 -12.38
C TRP A 102 -15.85 19.95 -12.54
N LYS A 103 -14.71 19.78 -13.19
CA LYS A 103 -13.99 18.49 -13.23
C LYS A 103 -13.58 18.05 -11.83
N LYS A 104 -12.96 18.94 -11.06
CA LYS A 104 -12.54 18.67 -9.69
C LYS A 104 -13.75 18.36 -8.79
N GLU A 105 -14.81 19.14 -8.91
CA GLU A 105 -16.04 18.96 -8.13
C GLU A 105 -16.69 17.60 -8.44
N TYR A 106 -16.79 17.24 -9.73
CA TYR A 106 -17.28 15.92 -10.14
C TYR A 106 -16.48 14.78 -9.51
N ILE A 107 -15.16 14.83 -9.61
CA ILE A 107 -14.26 13.81 -9.05
C ILE A 107 -14.42 13.73 -7.52
N THR A 108 -14.44 14.88 -6.84
CA THR A 108 -14.59 14.92 -5.37
C THR A 108 -15.92 14.31 -4.92
N ARG A 109 -17.00 14.64 -5.63
CA ARG A 109 -18.33 14.11 -5.30
C ARG A 109 -18.46 12.63 -5.63
N GLN A 110 -17.84 12.16 -6.71
CA GLN A 110 -17.77 10.74 -7.05
C GLN A 110 -17.03 9.93 -5.97
N ILE A 111 -15.89 10.42 -5.51
CA ILE A 111 -15.14 9.82 -4.41
C ILE A 111 -15.97 9.80 -3.12
N SER A 112 -16.67 10.88 -2.79
CA SER A 112 -17.52 10.96 -1.60
C SER A 112 -18.71 9.99 -1.67
N SER A 113 -19.33 9.85 -2.83
CA SER A 113 -20.40 8.89 -3.08
C SER A 113 -19.91 7.45 -2.91
N LEU A 114 -18.73 7.15 -3.44
CA LEU A 114 -18.07 5.86 -3.29
C LEU A 114 -17.79 5.54 -1.81
N LYS A 115 -17.23 6.48 -1.06
CA LYS A 115 -16.99 6.34 0.38
C LYS A 115 -18.28 6.04 1.15
N SER A 116 -19.38 6.74 0.84
CA SER A 116 -20.69 6.48 1.47
C SER A 116 -21.22 5.10 1.16
N ALA A 117 -21.10 4.64 -0.09
CA ALA A 117 -21.54 3.30 -0.49
C ALA A 117 -20.73 2.19 0.20
N LEU A 118 -19.46 2.45 0.45
CA LEU A 118 -18.53 1.50 1.07
C LEU A 118 -18.55 1.54 2.60
N ALA A 119 -19.15 2.57 3.20
CA ALA A 119 -19.26 2.68 4.67
C ALA A 119 -19.88 1.44 5.32
N HIS A 120 -20.84 0.79 4.65
CA HIS A 120 -21.47 -0.45 5.13
C HIS A 120 -20.54 -1.67 5.09
N ILE A 121 -19.53 -1.67 4.20
CA ILE A 121 -18.56 -2.77 4.10
C ILE A 121 -17.44 -2.60 5.13
N ILE A 122 -17.15 -1.34 5.48
CA ILE A 122 -16.11 -1.01 6.47
C ILE A 122 -16.57 -1.29 7.90
N MET A 123 -17.88 -1.43 8.15
CA MET A 123 -18.42 -1.80 9.45
C MET A 123 -18.86 -3.27 9.46
N PRO A 124 -18.73 -4.04 10.57
CA PRO A 124 -18.16 -3.67 11.85
C PRO A 124 -16.62 -3.66 11.86
N VAL A 125 -16.06 -2.93 12.81
CA VAL A 125 -14.61 -2.83 13.04
C VAL A 125 -14.19 -3.84 14.10
N ASN A 126 -13.10 -4.56 13.85
CA ASN A 126 -12.49 -5.46 14.83
C ASN A 126 -11.90 -4.61 16.00
N PRO A 127 -12.32 -4.88 17.25
CA PRO A 127 -11.89 -4.07 18.39
C PRO A 127 -10.40 -4.19 18.74
N TYR A 128 -9.71 -5.19 18.22
CA TYR A 128 -8.30 -5.47 18.51
C TYR A 128 -7.35 -4.95 17.43
N THR A 129 -7.81 -4.93 16.19
CA THR A 129 -7.01 -4.43 15.07
C THR A 129 -7.41 -3.02 14.65
N GLY A 130 -8.60 -2.53 15.06
CA GLY A 130 -9.13 -1.25 14.59
C GLY A 130 -9.48 -1.24 13.10
N LEU A 131 -9.45 -2.40 12.44
CA LEU A 131 -9.69 -2.56 11.02
C LEU A 131 -11.06 -3.18 10.75
N PRO A 132 -11.63 -2.99 9.55
CA PRO A 132 -12.86 -3.66 9.17
C PRO A 132 -12.72 -5.18 9.27
N VAL A 133 -13.72 -5.86 9.83
CA VAL A 133 -13.75 -7.33 9.91
C VAL A 133 -13.67 -7.98 8.52
N LYS A 134 -14.20 -7.30 7.49
CA LYS A 134 -14.20 -7.75 6.10
C LYS A 134 -13.16 -7.04 5.24
N THR A 135 -11.95 -6.83 5.76
CA THR A 135 -10.90 -6.09 5.04
C THR A 135 -10.60 -6.68 3.67
N LYS A 136 -10.50 -8.00 3.54
CA LYS A 136 -10.27 -8.68 2.26
C LYS A 136 -11.39 -8.41 1.23
N GLU A 137 -12.64 -8.41 1.67
CA GLU A 137 -13.79 -8.09 0.83
C GLU A 137 -13.79 -6.60 0.45
N ALA A 138 -13.48 -5.72 1.41
CA ALA A 138 -13.36 -4.29 1.16
C ALA A 138 -12.29 -4.00 0.11
N LEU A 139 -11.09 -4.56 0.22
CA LEU A 139 -10.03 -4.39 -0.77
C LEU A 139 -10.46 -4.82 -2.17
N ARG A 140 -11.17 -5.96 -2.28
CA ARG A 140 -11.67 -6.46 -3.56
C ARG A 140 -12.73 -5.52 -4.15
N VAL A 141 -13.67 -5.06 -3.33
CA VAL A 141 -14.74 -4.15 -3.78
C VAL A 141 -14.18 -2.78 -4.14
N PHE A 142 -13.20 -2.26 -3.37
CA PHE A 142 -12.51 -1.02 -3.73
C PHE A 142 -11.68 -1.14 -5.02
N GLY A 143 -11.43 -2.36 -5.50
CA GLY A 143 -10.55 -2.61 -6.65
C GLY A 143 -9.13 -2.11 -6.41
N LEU A 144 -8.69 -2.11 -5.14
CA LEU A 144 -7.35 -1.68 -4.79
C LEU A 144 -6.32 -2.63 -5.38
N GLY A 145 -5.35 -2.05 -6.06
CA GLY A 145 -4.18 -2.75 -6.57
C GLY A 145 -2.91 -2.00 -6.20
N TRP A 146 -1.78 -2.54 -6.65
CA TRP A 146 -0.48 -1.93 -6.41
C TRP A 146 0.35 -1.96 -7.68
N ALA A 147 1.18 -0.96 -7.85
CA ALA A 147 2.12 -0.86 -8.95
C ALA A 147 3.48 -0.36 -8.46
N ILE A 148 4.53 -0.81 -9.09
CA ILE A 148 5.85 -0.23 -8.95
C ILE A 148 6.24 0.48 -10.23
N ILE A 149 6.94 1.61 -10.08
CA ILE A 149 7.57 2.32 -11.19
C ILE A 149 9.08 2.26 -10.95
N LEU A 150 9.74 1.52 -11.81
CA LEU A 150 11.20 1.43 -11.85
C LEU A 150 11.72 2.51 -12.78
N ARG A 151 12.68 3.31 -12.31
CA ARG A 151 13.31 4.35 -13.12
C ARG A 151 14.78 4.03 -13.33
N GLU A 152 15.20 4.05 -14.57
CA GLU A 152 16.63 3.96 -14.93
C GLU A 152 17.36 5.29 -14.73
N LYS A 153 18.69 5.21 -14.66
CA LYS A 153 19.60 6.38 -14.57
C LYS A 153 19.45 7.35 -15.75
N ASN A 154 19.02 6.85 -16.92
CA ASN A 154 18.75 7.64 -18.12
C ASN A 154 17.35 8.31 -18.13
N GLY A 155 16.53 8.06 -17.09
CA GLY A 155 15.19 8.61 -16.95
C GLY A 155 14.07 7.76 -17.53
N LYS A 156 14.37 6.61 -18.16
CA LYS A 156 13.34 5.69 -18.66
C LYS A 156 12.60 5.05 -17.50
N GLU A 157 11.28 4.94 -17.63
CA GLU A 157 10.39 4.38 -16.62
C GLU A 157 9.72 3.10 -17.09
N TYR A 158 9.60 2.14 -16.17
CA TYR A 158 8.87 0.88 -16.37
C TYR A 158 7.80 0.77 -15.30
N ILE A 159 6.55 0.63 -15.73
CA ILE A 159 5.39 0.50 -14.85
C ILE A 159 5.01 -0.97 -14.78
N MET A 160 5.05 -1.55 -13.59
CA MET A 160 4.73 -2.94 -13.36
C MET A 160 3.58 -3.05 -12.36
N ARG A 161 2.53 -3.79 -12.73
CA ARG A 161 1.45 -4.15 -11.82
C ARG A 161 1.86 -5.34 -10.97
N HIS A 162 1.29 -5.46 -9.77
CA HIS A 162 1.54 -6.62 -8.93
C HIS A 162 1.12 -7.92 -9.63
N ALA A 163 1.91 -8.96 -9.41
CA ALA A 163 1.65 -10.28 -9.96
C ALA A 163 0.77 -11.11 -9.03
N ASP A 164 1.01 -10.99 -7.72
CA ASP A 164 0.28 -11.71 -6.68
C ASP A 164 0.18 -10.89 -5.39
N HIS A 165 -0.75 -11.24 -4.51
CA HIS A 165 -0.86 -10.65 -3.17
C HIS A 165 -1.47 -11.64 -2.17
N SER A 166 -1.04 -11.57 -0.94
CA SER A 166 -1.57 -12.31 0.21
C SER A 166 -2.11 -11.34 1.26
N VAL A 167 -3.32 -11.57 1.71
CA VAL A 167 -4.02 -10.72 2.69
C VAL A 167 -4.12 -11.44 4.02
N ASN A 168 -3.57 -10.82 5.06
CA ASN A 168 -3.72 -11.21 6.46
C ASN A 168 -4.73 -10.30 7.17
N ASP A 169 -4.92 -10.45 8.48
CA ASP A 169 -5.89 -9.65 9.23
C ASP A 169 -5.49 -8.18 9.32
N THR A 170 -4.18 -7.89 9.41
CA THR A 170 -3.66 -6.54 9.62
C THR A 170 -2.83 -5.99 8.46
N SER A 171 -2.43 -6.84 7.53
CA SER A 171 -1.53 -6.46 6.43
C SER A 171 -1.84 -7.12 5.10
N VAL A 172 -1.18 -6.64 4.06
CA VAL A 172 -1.09 -7.30 2.77
C VAL A 172 0.37 -7.41 2.35
N THR A 173 0.75 -8.59 1.89
CA THR A 173 2.02 -8.82 1.20
C THR A 173 1.76 -8.82 -0.30
N VAL A 174 2.41 -7.93 -1.02
CA VAL A 174 2.25 -7.75 -2.47
C VAL A 174 3.55 -8.13 -3.16
N VAL A 175 3.46 -8.90 -4.25
CA VAL A 175 4.62 -9.43 -4.95
C VAL A 175 4.59 -9.03 -6.41
N TRP A 176 5.73 -8.61 -6.93
CA TRP A 176 6.00 -8.36 -8.35
C TRP A 176 7.07 -9.33 -8.82
N TYR A 177 6.81 -9.97 -9.92
CA TYR A 177 7.78 -10.77 -10.67
C TYR A 177 7.45 -10.72 -12.15
N ASP A 178 8.48 -10.69 -12.99
CA ASP A 178 8.35 -10.66 -14.45
C ASP A 178 9.54 -11.41 -15.08
N LYS A 179 9.37 -11.83 -16.33
CA LYS A 179 10.46 -12.42 -17.13
C LYS A 179 11.42 -11.36 -17.67
N ASN A 180 10.93 -10.13 -17.82
CA ASN A 180 11.64 -9.05 -18.51
C ASN A 180 11.94 -7.88 -17.56
N TRP A 181 12.61 -8.16 -16.45
CA TRP A 181 13.12 -7.09 -15.59
C TRP A 181 14.17 -6.25 -16.33
N PRO A 182 14.16 -4.92 -16.14
CA PRO A 182 15.30 -4.11 -16.55
C PRO A 182 16.55 -4.51 -15.73
N HIS A 183 17.74 -4.35 -16.32
CA HIS A 183 18.97 -4.68 -15.62
C HIS A 183 19.16 -3.85 -14.36
N LEU A 184 19.46 -4.49 -13.23
CA LEU A 184 19.61 -3.85 -11.94
C LEU A 184 20.64 -2.71 -12.00
N ALA A 185 21.75 -2.91 -12.71
CA ALA A 185 22.83 -1.90 -12.84
C ALA A 185 22.37 -0.60 -13.51
N THR A 186 21.31 -0.63 -14.33
CA THR A 186 20.75 0.56 -14.99
C THR A 186 19.72 1.28 -14.12
N LEU A 187 19.16 0.62 -13.12
CA LEU A 187 18.13 1.17 -12.24
C LEU A 187 18.71 2.19 -11.26
N SER A 188 17.89 3.18 -10.94
CA SER A 188 18.18 4.18 -9.91
C SER A 188 17.19 4.13 -8.78
N THR A 189 15.88 4.17 -9.08
CA THR A 189 14.83 4.23 -8.06
C THR A 189 13.66 3.29 -8.35
N LEU A 190 13.01 2.86 -7.27
CA LEU A 190 11.74 2.17 -7.28
C LEU A 190 10.73 3.01 -6.50
N ASN A 191 9.61 3.33 -7.13
CA ASN A 191 8.49 4.00 -6.48
C ASN A 191 7.33 3.02 -6.37
N LEU A 192 6.81 2.85 -5.16
CA LEU A 192 5.66 1.99 -4.86
C LEU A 192 4.39 2.83 -4.79
N TYR A 193 3.35 2.40 -5.51
CA TYR A 193 2.06 3.07 -5.58
C TYR A 193 0.91 2.14 -5.21
N GLY A 194 -0.07 2.68 -4.46
CA GLY A 194 -1.42 2.15 -4.41
C GLY A 194 -2.19 2.61 -5.66
N VAL A 195 -2.97 1.71 -6.22
CA VAL A 195 -3.73 1.94 -7.45
C VAL A 195 -5.21 1.75 -7.17
N THR A 196 -5.99 2.81 -7.28
CA THR A 196 -7.46 2.76 -7.13
C THR A 196 -8.16 3.12 -8.42
N PRO A 197 -9.25 2.43 -8.79
CA PRO A 197 -10.08 2.85 -9.91
C PRO A 197 -10.73 4.19 -9.57
N LEU A 198 -10.79 5.09 -10.55
CA LEU A 198 -11.47 6.37 -10.39
C LEU A 198 -12.99 6.21 -10.46
N PHE A 199 -13.45 5.24 -11.23
CA PHE A 199 -14.87 4.95 -11.41
C PHE A 199 -15.17 3.49 -11.15
N MET A 200 -16.35 3.25 -10.62
CA MET A 200 -16.95 1.94 -10.48
C MET A 200 -18.25 1.90 -11.26
N ASP A 201 -18.60 0.74 -11.76
CA ASP A 201 -19.87 0.52 -12.41
C ASP A 201 -21.03 0.55 -11.40
N GLN A 202 -22.26 0.39 -11.90
CA GLN A 202 -23.46 0.35 -11.06
C GLN A 202 -23.51 -0.85 -10.07
N TYR A 203 -22.65 -1.84 -10.28
CA TYR A 203 -22.51 -3.03 -9.42
C TYR A 203 -21.33 -2.93 -8.45
N LEU A 204 -20.73 -1.74 -8.32
CA LEU A 204 -19.52 -1.51 -7.53
C LEU A 204 -18.34 -2.38 -7.97
N THR A 205 -18.29 -2.77 -9.25
CA THR A 205 -17.11 -3.43 -9.82
C THR A 205 -16.21 -2.42 -10.51
N PRO A 206 -14.88 -2.55 -10.34
CA PRO A 206 -13.94 -1.66 -11.01
C PRO A 206 -13.98 -1.85 -12.53
N ASP A 207 -14.26 -0.78 -13.28
CA ASP A 207 -14.13 -0.82 -14.73
C ASP A 207 -12.65 -1.03 -15.10
N PRO A 208 -12.29 -2.12 -15.80
CA PRO A 208 -10.90 -2.42 -16.16
C PRO A 208 -10.26 -1.34 -17.06
N ASN A 209 -11.07 -0.61 -17.83
CA ASN A 209 -10.63 0.44 -18.75
C ASN A 209 -10.67 1.84 -18.13
N SER A 210 -11.20 1.96 -16.90
CA SER A 210 -11.28 3.22 -16.19
C SER A 210 -9.89 3.78 -15.86
N PRO A 211 -9.71 5.12 -15.92
CA PRO A 211 -8.53 5.78 -15.37
C PRO A 211 -8.34 5.38 -13.92
N ARG A 212 -7.08 5.19 -13.54
CA ARG A 212 -6.70 4.77 -12.20
C ARG A 212 -5.96 5.88 -11.49
N TRP A 213 -6.21 6.00 -10.21
CA TRP A 213 -5.50 6.93 -9.36
C TRP A 213 -4.28 6.25 -8.75
N LEU A 214 -3.13 6.92 -8.81
CA LEU A 214 -1.88 6.45 -8.23
C LEU A 214 -1.58 7.24 -6.96
N SER A 215 -1.48 6.54 -5.83
CA SER A 215 -1.09 7.10 -4.54
C SER A 215 0.30 6.62 -4.17
N LEU A 216 1.27 7.52 -4.05
CA LEU A 216 2.64 7.16 -3.70
C LEU A 216 2.71 6.64 -2.26
N ILE A 217 3.15 5.39 -2.09
CA ILE A 217 3.36 4.73 -0.80
C ILE A 217 4.81 4.91 -0.33
N GLY A 218 5.78 4.66 -1.21
CA GLY A 218 7.18 4.75 -0.86
C GLY A 218 8.10 4.99 -2.04
N LYS A 219 9.28 5.55 -1.76
CA LYS A 219 10.39 5.69 -2.70
C LYS A 219 11.60 4.97 -2.15
N TYR A 220 12.25 4.18 -3.00
CA TYR A 220 13.41 3.38 -2.63
C TYR A 220 14.54 3.65 -3.62
N ASP A 221 15.75 3.75 -3.10
CA ASP A 221 16.96 3.87 -3.91
C ASP A 221 17.51 2.46 -4.20
N LEU A 222 17.67 2.12 -5.46
CA LEU A 222 18.24 0.86 -5.92
C LEU A 222 19.72 0.96 -6.30
N SER A 223 20.28 2.17 -6.31
CA SER A 223 21.66 2.40 -6.77
C SER A 223 22.68 1.68 -5.89
N ASN A 224 22.40 1.55 -4.60
CA ASN A 224 23.29 0.97 -3.59
C ASN A 224 22.65 -0.26 -2.91
N LEU A 225 21.96 -1.09 -3.68
CA LEU A 225 21.29 -2.26 -3.12
C LEU A 225 22.25 -3.22 -2.41
N SER A 226 23.50 -3.31 -2.89
CA SER A 226 24.56 -4.11 -2.26
C SER A 226 24.97 -3.66 -0.85
N GLU A 227 24.71 -2.39 -0.51
CA GLU A 227 24.95 -1.82 0.82
C GLU A 227 23.75 -2.04 1.77
N SER A 228 22.62 -2.53 1.23
CA SER A 228 21.44 -2.79 2.01
C SER A 228 21.58 -4.07 2.84
N THR A 229 20.77 -4.20 3.90
CA THR A 229 20.82 -5.37 4.78
C THR A 229 20.36 -6.63 4.04
N MET A 230 21.27 -7.58 3.88
CA MET A 230 20.91 -8.91 3.39
C MET A 230 20.13 -9.66 4.47
N MET A 231 18.90 -10.06 4.14
CA MET A 231 17.99 -10.74 5.05
C MET A 231 18.20 -12.26 5.08
N GLY A 232 18.54 -12.83 3.93
CA GLY A 232 18.75 -14.26 3.81
C GLY A 232 18.97 -14.69 2.37
N CYS A 233 19.25 -15.97 2.20
CA CYS A 233 19.42 -16.57 0.88
C CYS A 233 19.00 -18.04 0.91
N ASP A 234 18.68 -18.55 -0.25
CA ASP A 234 18.61 -19.98 -0.53
C ASP A 234 19.54 -20.33 -1.69
N GLY A 235 19.42 -21.53 -2.27
CA GLY A 235 20.27 -21.96 -3.40
C GLY A 235 20.05 -21.15 -4.70
N LEU A 236 19.00 -20.38 -4.82
CA LEU A 236 18.61 -19.67 -6.05
C LEU A 236 18.68 -18.14 -5.92
N ILE A 237 18.30 -17.59 -4.79
CA ILE A 237 18.16 -16.13 -4.58
C ILE A 237 18.85 -15.62 -3.31
N ARG A 238 19.13 -14.32 -3.32
CA ARG A 238 19.49 -13.50 -2.14
C ARG A 238 18.44 -12.44 -1.95
N ILE A 239 17.99 -12.23 -0.71
CA ILE A 239 16.99 -11.21 -0.38
C ILE A 239 17.63 -10.07 0.38
N PHE A 240 17.32 -8.85 -0.05
CA PHE A 240 17.72 -7.59 0.58
C PHE A 240 16.50 -6.84 1.08
N CYS A 241 16.62 -6.19 2.22
CA CYS A 241 15.58 -5.33 2.77
C CYS A 241 15.89 -3.86 2.54
N LEU A 242 14.96 -3.16 1.92
CA LEU A 242 14.93 -1.70 1.79
C LEU A 242 13.86 -1.12 2.71
N ASN A 243 14.23 -0.20 3.58
CA ASN A 243 13.27 0.43 4.48
C ASN A 243 12.37 1.45 3.76
N PRO A 244 11.08 1.50 4.12
CA PRO A 244 10.35 0.63 5.04
C PRO A 244 9.74 -0.60 4.33
N GLY A 245 10.07 -1.83 4.82
CA GLY A 245 9.33 -3.05 4.51
C GLY A 245 9.34 -3.57 3.07
N LEU A 246 10.24 -3.10 2.19
CA LEU A 246 10.38 -3.60 0.84
C LEU A 246 11.50 -4.64 0.75
N LEU A 247 11.16 -5.83 0.25
CA LEU A 247 12.13 -6.87 -0.05
C LEU A 247 12.44 -6.91 -1.53
N VAL A 248 13.72 -7.09 -1.86
CA VAL A 248 14.20 -7.27 -3.22
C VAL A 248 14.96 -8.59 -3.30
N GLY A 249 14.44 -9.52 -4.10
CA GLY A 249 15.09 -10.79 -4.40
C GLY A 249 15.97 -10.66 -5.65
N LEU A 250 17.23 -11.08 -5.54
CA LEU A 250 18.18 -11.13 -6.66
C LEU A 250 18.56 -12.59 -6.94
N TRP A 251 18.67 -12.94 -8.22
CA TRP A 251 19.22 -14.21 -8.63
C TRP A 251 20.70 -14.32 -8.18
N GLN A 252 21.09 -15.44 -7.59
CA GLN A 252 22.46 -15.63 -7.11
C GLN A 252 23.52 -15.57 -8.20
N LYS A 253 23.18 -16.07 -9.41
CA LYS A 253 24.16 -16.20 -10.50
C LYS A 253 24.28 -14.95 -11.36
N GLU A 254 23.24 -14.12 -11.45
CA GLU A 254 23.15 -13.07 -12.46
C GLU A 254 23.04 -11.67 -11.89
N ASP A 255 22.88 -11.52 -10.56
CA ASP A 255 22.63 -10.23 -9.87
C ASP A 255 21.48 -9.41 -10.49
N ASN A 256 20.53 -10.08 -11.14
CA ASN A 256 19.32 -9.47 -11.68
C ASN A 256 18.15 -9.66 -10.72
N LEU A 257 17.14 -8.79 -10.88
CA LEU A 257 15.90 -8.90 -10.10
C LEU A 257 15.20 -10.23 -10.36
N ALA A 258 14.85 -10.93 -9.29
CA ALA A 258 13.98 -12.10 -9.32
C ALA A 258 12.53 -11.70 -8.99
N PHE A 259 12.35 -10.96 -7.91
CA PHE A 259 11.08 -10.42 -7.48
C PHE A 259 11.28 -9.18 -6.60
N VAL A 260 10.19 -8.44 -6.42
CA VAL A 260 10.04 -7.39 -5.41
C VAL A 260 8.84 -7.76 -4.54
N MET A 261 8.93 -7.61 -3.25
CA MET A 261 7.86 -7.90 -2.30
C MET A 261 7.69 -6.73 -1.33
N ALA A 262 6.47 -6.26 -1.13
CA ALA A 262 6.17 -5.20 -0.18
C ALA A 262 5.19 -5.71 0.88
N ASN A 263 5.49 -5.46 2.14
CA ASN A 263 4.60 -5.75 3.27
C ASN A 263 3.99 -4.43 3.73
N LEU A 264 2.66 -4.35 3.71
CA LEU A 264 1.94 -3.10 3.89
C LEU A 264 0.85 -3.27 4.94
N HIS A 265 1.01 -2.58 6.07
CA HIS A 265 0.00 -2.58 7.13
C HIS A 265 -1.22 -1.78 6.72
N PHE A 266 -2.44 -2.29 6.95
CA PHE A 266 -3.68 -1.68 6.47
C PHE A 266 -3.95 -0.29 7.06
N HIS A 267 -3.59 -0.03 8.29
CA HIS A 267 -3.72 1.32 8.86
C HIS A 267 -2.92 2.36 8.08
N HIS A 268 -1.82 1.95 7.45
CA HIS A 268 -1.03 2.84 6.60
C HIS A 268 -1.56 2.93 5.16
N LEU A 269 -2.35 1.96 4.70
CA LEU A 269 -2.79 1.85 3.31
C LEU A 269 -4.18 2.43 3.06
N VAL A 270 -5.14 2.11 3.94
CA VAL A 270 -6.56 2.34 3.64
C VAL A 270 -6.85 3.82 3.44
N GLU A 271 -6.34 4.69 4.28
CA GLU A 271 -6.56 6.13 4.13
C GLU A 271 -5.97 6.70 2.85
N ARG A 272 -4.83 6.22 2.43
CA ARG A 272 -4.09 6.75 1.29
C ARG A 272 -4.62 6.29 -0.03
N SER A 273 -4.85 5.02 -0.14
CA SER A 273 -5.33 4.42 -1.38
C SER A 273 -6.72 4.91 -1.73
N THR A 274 -7.55 5.19 -0.72
CA THR A 274 -8.90 5.74 -0.92
C THR A 274 -8.94 7.24 -1.12
N LEU A 275 -7.93 7.99 -0.66
CA LEU A 275 -7.86 9.45 -0.80
C LEU A 275 -7.18 9.90 -2.08
N GLY A 276 -6.50 8.98 -2.79
CA GLY A 276 -5.86 9.29 -4.06
C GLY A 276 -4.76 10.35 -3.93
N SER A 277 -3.90 10.25 -2.91
CA SER A 277 -2.79 11.19 -2.74
C SER A 277 -1.57 10.74 -3.52
N ALA A 278 -1.04 11.59 -4.39
CA ALA A 278 0.24 11.39 -5.06
C ALA A 278 1.45 11.79 -4.19
N THR A 279 1.22 12.28 -2.98
CA THR A 279 2.28 12.67 -2.04
C THR A 279 2.75 11.47 -1.24
N LEU A 280 4.04 11.46 -0.90
CA LEU A 280 4.55 10.56 0.13
C LEU A 280 3.77 10.79 1.43
N TYR A 281 3.46 9.73 2.09
CA TYR A 281 2.89 9.80 3.41
C TYR A 281 3.91 10.37 4.41
N VAL A 282 3.58 11.50 4.86
CA VAL A 282 4.05 11.96 6.16
C VAL A 282 3.02 11.44 7.15
N SER A 283 3.45 10.68 8.16
CA SER A 283 2.54 10.26 9.24
C SER A 283 1.72 11.47 9.64
N LEU A 284 0.39 11.33 9.62
CA LEU A 284 -0.47 12.39 10.13
C LEU A 284 0.06 12.76 11.51
N PRO A 285 0.23 14.04 11.81
CA PRO A 285 0.58 14.44 13.18
C PRO A 285 -0.45 13.78 14.10
N PRO A 286 -0.02 13.12 15.17
CA PRO A 286 -0.95 12.53 16.12
C PRO A 286 -1.95 13.59 16.52
N HIS A 287 -3.22 13.22 16.57
CA HIS A 287 -4.25 14.11 17.05
C HIS A 287 -3.85 14.60 18.45
N PRO A 288 -4.01 15.88 18.77
CA PRO A 288 -3.72 16.37 20.11
C PRO A 288 -4.45 15.50 21.12
N PRO A 289 -3.80 15.15 22.24
CA PRO A 289 -4.36 14.28 23.25
C PRO A 289 -5.67 14.84 23.74
N HIS A 290 -6.72 14.03 23.66
CA HIS A 290 -8.05 14.52 24.01
C HIS A 290 -8.30 14.61 25.52
N TYR A 291 -7.47 14.03 26.39
CA TYR A 291 -7.52 14.23 27.86
C TYR A 291 -6.23 13.69 28.51
N PRO A 292 -5.73 14.32 29.56
CA PRO A 292 -4.65 13.75 30.35
C PRO A 292 -5.13 12.47 31.05
N LEU A 293 -4.49 11.36 30.79
CA LEU A 293 -4.64 10.14 31.57
C LEU A 293 -4.31 10.45 33.03
N HIS A 294 -5.22 10.14 33.96
CA HIS A 294 -5.01 10.33 35.39
C HIS A 294 -3.82 9.57 35.97
N SER A 295 -3.30 8.58 35.25
CA SER A 295 -2.05 7.89 35.55
C SER A 295 -1.44 7.30 34.29
N PRO A 296 -0.34 7.87 33.75
CA PRO A 296 0.27 7.43 32.49
C PRO A 296 0.77 5.98 32.52
N ALA A 297 1.15 5.49 33.70
CA ALA A 297 1.68 4.14 33.84
C ALA A 297 0.61 3.05 33.71
N LEU A 298 -0.62 3.31 34.11
CA LEU A 298 -1.73 2.35 34.10
C LEU A 298 -2.41 2.27 32.71
N GLY A 299 -2.37 3.34 31.91
CA GLY A 299 -3.06 3.40 30.62
C GLY A 299 -2.42 2.55 29.53
N LEU A 300 -1.08 2.53 29.46
CA LEU A 300 -0.34 1.82 28.41
C LEU A 300 -0.42 0.29 28.56
N GLU A 301 -0.51 -0.22 29.78
CA GLU A 301 -0.59 -1.65 30.07
C GLU A 301 -1.95 -2.29 29.70
N ALA A 302 -2.96 -1.46 29.46
CA ALA A 302 -4.31 -1.88 29.09
C ALA A 302 -4.61 -1.77 27.60
N LEU A 303 -3.68 -1.29 26.79
CA LEU A 303 -3.90 -1.12 25.36
C LEU A 303 -3.99 -2.48 24.67
N PRO A 304 -4.97 -2.68 23.76
CA PRO A 304 -5.05 -3.92 23.00
C PRO A 304 -3.88 -4.04 22.03
N LEU A 305 -3.18 -5.17 22.08
CA LEU A 305 -2.09 -5.53 21.20
C LEU A 305 -2.50 -6.72 20.34
N HIS A 306 -2.37 -6.59 19.06
CA HIS A 306 -2.50 -7.69 18.10
C HIS A 306 -1.14 -7.91 17.43
N ALA A 307 -0.68 -9.18 17.39
CA ALA A 307 0.57 -9.56 16.76
C ALA A 307 0.36 -10.77 15.85
N GLU A 308 0.93 -10.71 14.66
CA GLU A 308 0.95 -11.79 13.68
C GLU A 308 2.39 -12.08 13.24
N LEU A 309 2.72 -13.36 13.11
CA LEU A 309 3.95 -13.83 12.46
C LEU A 309 3.52 -14.64 11.25
N HIS A 310 3.98 -14.25 10.07
CA HIS A 310 3.49 -14.85 8.83
C HIS A 310 4.51 -14.80 7.68
N SER A 311 4.16 -15.50 6.61
CA SER A 311 4.79 -15.45 5.30
C SER A 311 3.68 -15.28 4.26
N PRO A 312 3.96 -14.96 2.99
CA PRO A 312 2.94 -14.94 1.95
C PRO A 312 2.10 -16.22 1.91
N GLY A 313 0.82 -16.10 2.27
CA GLY A 313 -0.12 -17.23 2.31
C GLY A 313 0.00 -18.19 3.49
N ILE A 314 0.89 -17.96 4.45
CA ILE A 314 1.12 -18.84 5.61
C ILE A 314 1.11 -17.99 6.87
N LEU A 315 0.28 -18.37 7.84
CA LEU A 315 0.21 -17.75 9.16
C LEU A 315 0.84 -18.71 10.20
N PHE A 316 1.89 -18.25 10.89
CA PHE A 316 2.58 -19.03 11.93
C PHE A 316 1.99 -18.78 13.30
N LEU A 317 1.61 -17.52 13.58
CA LEU A 317 1.03 -17.09 14.84
C LEU A 317 0.11 -15.90 14.61
N CYS A 318 -1.08 -15.95 15.23
CA CYS A 318 -1.95 -14.79 15.43
C CYS A 318 -2.33 -14.74 16.90
N TRP A 319 -2.00 -13.65 17.58
CA TRP A 319 -2.24 -13.51 19.00
C TRP A 319 -2.77 -12.12 19.37
N VAL A 320 -3.71 -12.12 20.30
CA VAL A 320 -4.31 -10.91 20.85
C VAL A 320 -4.05 -10.84 22.34
N PHE A 321 -3.34 -9.81 22.77
CA PHE A 321 -3.12 -9.53 24.18
C PHE A 321 -4.11 -8.47 24.65
N ARG A 322 -4.95 -8.82 25.61
CA ARG A 322 -6.04 -7.96 26.09
C ARG A 322 -5.70 -7.13 27.32
N ASN A 323 -4.85 -7.57 28.16
CA ASN A 323 -4.36 -6.93 29.37
C ASN A 323 -3.23 -7.81 29.86
N GLY A 324 -2.08 -7.27 30.14
CA GLY A 324 -1.08 -8.10 30.81
C GLY A 324 0.34 -8.01 30.34
N TYR A 325 0.68 -7.09 29.44
CA TYR A 325 2.11 -6.81 29.32
C TYR A 325 2.54 -5.90 30.48
N ARG A 326 3.70 -6.26 31.04
CA ARG A 326 4.25 -5.56 32.19
C ARG A 326 5.24 -4.52 31.72
N LYS A 327 5.03 -3.28 32.16
CA LYS A 327 6.02 -2.22 31.97
C LYS A 327 7.30 -2.61 32.70
N CYS A 328 8.44 -2.58 32.04
CA CYS A 328 9.73 -2.59 32.71
C CYS A 328 10.02 -1.17 33.20
N GLU A 329 10.46 -1.00 34.42
CA GLU A 329 10.74 0.33 35.01
C GLU A 329 11.93 1.05 34.35
N CYS A 330 12.67 0.36 33.47
CA CYS A 330 13.84 0.91 32.81
C CYS A 330 13.50 1.57 31.47
N ILE A 331 13.96 2.81 31.30
CA ILE A 331 14.03 3.47 30.00
C ILE A 331 15.40 3.15 29.40
N GLU A 332 15.41 2.39 28.32
CA GLU A 332 16.62 2.04 27.61
C GLU A 332 16.70 2.84 26.30
N ASN A 333 17.76 3.63 26.12
CA ASN A 333 18.02 4.40 24.90
C ASN A 333 16.84 5.25 24.38
N GLY A 334 16.00 5.78 25.31
CA GLY A 334 14.82 6.59 24.94
C GLY A 334 13.56 5.77 24.59
N TYR A 335 13.56 4.48 24.89
CA TYR A 335 12.41 3.59 24.72
C TYR A 335 11.96 3.01 26.07
N VAL A 336 10.66 2.86 26.21
CA VAL A 336 10.04 2.13 27.34
C VAL A 336 9.82 0.69 26.89
N LYS A 337 10.31 -0.27 27.69
CA LYS A 337 10.17 -1.70 27.44
C LYS A 337 8.87 -2.23 28.06
N PHE A 338 8.13 -3.00 27.29
CA PHE A 338 6.94 -3.73 27.75
C PHE A 338 7.14 -5.21 27.47
N VAL A 339 7.09 -6.04 28.52
CA VAL A 339 7.22 -7.49 28.41
C VAL A 339 5.82 -8.07 28.16
N VAL A 340 5.65 -8.70 27.01
CA VAL A 340 4.40 -9.34 26.58
C VAL A 340 4.40 -10.82 26.92
N ILE A 341 5.49 -11.52 26.61
CA ILE A 341 5.74 -12.90 26.99
C ILE A 341 7.01 -12.91 27.83
N SER A 342 6.91 -13.46 29.03
CA SER A 342 8.04 -13.53 29.97
C SER A 342 8.78 -14.84 29.84
N LEU A 343 10.11 -14.75 29.70
CA LEU A 343 11.01 -15.93 29.71
C LEU A 343 10.83 -16.80 30.93
N LYS A 344 10.46 -16.20 32.09
CA LYS A 344 10.29 -16.89 33.37
C LYS A 344 8.95 -17.62 33.54
N ASN A 345 7.99 -17.37 32.62
CA ASN A 345 6.64 -17.91 32.70
C ASN A 345 6.33 -18.85 31.54
N ASN A 346 6.66 -20.11 31.68
CA ASN A 346 6.47 -21.15 30.65
C ASN A 346 5.01 -21.30 30.19
N ARG A 347 4.02 -20.78 30.96
CA ARG A 347 2.60 -20.84 30.57
C ARG A 347 2.23 -19.81 29.50
N GLU A 348 3.06 -18.80 29.34
CA GLU A 348 2.89 -17.75 28.33
C GLU A 348 3.57 -18.12 27.01
N HIS A 349 4.41 -19.14 26.96
CA HIS A 349 5.14 -19.55 25.77
C HIS A 349 4.19 -20.09 24.71
N LEU A 350 4.42 -19.70 23.46
CA LEU A 350 3.52 -19.98 22.34
C LEU A 350 4.23 -20.75 21.23
N PRO A 351 3.66 -21.86 20.75
CA PRO A 351 4.19 -22.57 19.59
C PRO A 351 3.91 -21.80 18.31
N LEU A 352 4.84 -21.83 17.35
CA LEU A 352 4.64 -21.40 15.99
C LEU A 352 4.14 -22.56 15.14
N ILE A 353 3.10 -22.34 14.36
CA ILE A 353 2.46 -23.38 13.58
C ILE A 353 3.15 -23.53 12.23
N GLY A 354 3.61 -24.73 11.91
CA GLY A 354 4.17 -25.07 10.61
C GLY A 354 5.63 -24.65 10.42
N LYS A 355 6.12 -24.77 9.18
CA LYS A 355 7.51 -24.44 8.83
C LYS A 355 7.70 -22.93 8.79
N VAL A 356 8.46 -22.37 9.74
CA VAL A 356 8.74 -20.94 9.84
C VAL A 356 9.76 -20.52 8.79
N GLY A 357 9.44 -19.48 8.03
CA GLY A 357 10.32 -18.94 7.00
C GLY A 357 9.57 -18.04 6.01
N LEU A 358 10.28 -17.45 5.06
CA LEU A 358 9.73 -16.60 4.03
C LEU A 358 9.57 -17.38 2.71
N ALA A 359 8.33 -17.62 2.31
CA ALA A 359 8.02 -18.15 1.01
C ALA A 359 8.19 -17.07 -0.07
N TRP A 360 8.83 -17.42 -1.17
CA TRP A 360 8.94 -16.56 -2.34
C TRP A 360 8.54 -17.31 -3.61
N ARG A 361 8.10 -16.57 -4.63
CA ARG A 361 7.64 -17.13 -5.88
C ARG A 361 7.95 -16.21 -7.06
N THR A 362 8.21 -16.81 -8.20
CA THR A 362 8.30 -16.16 -9.51
C THR A 362 7.45 -16.94 -10.54
N ASN A 363 7.50 -16.55 -11.80
CA ASN A 363 6.79 -17.26 -12.87
C ASN A 363 7.24 -18.72 -13.07
N VAL A 364 8.47 -19.07 -12.65
CA VAL A 364 9.12 -20.34 -12.99
C VAL A 364 9.58 -21.10 -11.76
N PHE A 365 9.99 -20.39 -10.73
CA PHE A 365 10.57 -20.95 -9.52
C PHE A 365 9.82 -20.45 -8.29
N ASP A 366 9.83 -21.26 -7.28
CA ASP A 366 9.44 -20.96 -5.91
C ASP A 366 10.52 -21.45 -4.94
N GLY A 367 10.52 -20.92 -3.74
CA GLY A 367 11.48 -21.30 -2.72
C GLY A 367 11.09 -20.79 -1.34
N PHE A 368 11.98 -21.06 -0.39
CA PHE A 368 11.71 -20.79 1.01
C PHE A 368 13.00 -20.45 1.75
N ILE A 369 12.99 -19.34 2.49
CA ILE A 369 14.13 -18.90 3.30
C ILE A 369 13.78 -19.03 4.76
N GLU A 370 14.37 -20.00 5.43
CA GLU A 370 14.04 -20.42 6.79
C GLU A 370 14.37 -19.38 7.87
N SER A 371 15.29 -18.47 7.58
CA SER A 371 15.73 -17.46 8.54
C SER A 371 14.93 -16.16 8.54
N CYS A 372 13.91 -16.04 7.70
CA CYS A 372 13.15 -14.79 7.51
C CYS A 372 11.65 -15.04 7.59
N PHE A 373 10.91 -14.08 8.11
CA PHE A 373 9.44 -14.02 8.05
C PHE A 373 8.96 -12.60 8.25
N VAL A 374 7.65 -12.37 8.23
CA VAL A 374 7.04 -11.05 8.43
C VAL A 374 6.44 -10.99 9.82
N VAL A 375 6.67 -9.87 10.50
CA VAL A 375 6.05 -9.51 11.78
C VAL A 375 5.09 -8.35 11.55
N ASP A 376 3.85 -8.56 11.94
CA ASP A 376 2.83 -7.50 12.03
C ASP A 376 2.54 -7.21 13.48
N VAL A 377 2.50 -5.94 13.83
CA VAL A 377 2.08 -5.47 15.15
C VAL A 377 1.08 -4.35 14.98
N THR A 378 -0.01 -4.44 15.71
CA THR A 378 -1.02 -3.39 15.83
C THR A 378 -1.26 -3.10 17.31
N LEU A 379 -0.87 -1.91 17.74
CA LEU A 379 -1.15 -1.39 19.07
C LEU A 379 -2.15 -0.25 18.93
N LEU A 380 -3.30 -0.38 19.57
CA LEU A 380 -4.35 0.64 19.56
C LEU A 380 -4.34 1.42 20.87
N ASP A 381 -4.81 2.66 20.83
CA ASP A 381 -5.10 3.45 22.02
C ASP A 381 -6.45 3.07 22.66
N GLU A 382 -6.81 3.70 23.75
CA GLU A 382 -8.08 3.50 24.47
C GLU A 382 -9.32 3.82 23.61
N HIS A 383 -9.15 4.65 22.58
CA HIS A 383 -10.21 5.01 21.62
C HIS A 383 -10.20 4.12 20.37
N ARG A 384 -9.41 3.01 20.38
CA ARG A 384 -9.22 2.08 19.25
C ARG A 384 -8.60 2.73 18.02
N LYS A 385 -7.86 3.81 18.19
CA LYS A 385 -7.06 4.41 17.12
C LYS A 385 -5.68 3.77 17.08
N PRO A 386 -5.07 3.62 15.90
CA PRO A 386 -3.75 3.05 15.78
C PRO A 386 -2.70 3.94 16.46
N PHE A 387 -2.14 3.45 17.56
CA PHE A 387 -1.05 4.12 18.26
C PHE A 387 0.29 3.77 17.64
N TRP A 388 0.56 2.49 17.41
CA TRP A 388 1.73 2.02 16.70
C TRP A 388 1.40 0.78 15.87
N CYS A 389 1.74 0.84 14.58
CA CYS A 389 1.47 -0.24 13.65
C CYS A 389 2.70 -0.47 12.79
N VAL A 390 3.06 -1.72 12.58
CA VAL A 390 4.17 -2.12 11.73
C VAL A 390 3.85 -3.42 11.01
N SER A 391 4.32 -3.52 9.78
CA SER A 391 4.42 -4.76 9.02
C SER A 391 5.81 -4.78 8.40
N SER A 392 6.66 -5.66 8.87
CA SER A 392 8.07 -5.66 8.45
C SER A 392 8.63 -7.07 8.36
N PRO A 393 9.43 -7.35 7.32
CA PRO A 393 10.24 -8.55 7.29
C PRO A 393 11.32 -8.49 8.37
N VAL A 394 11.56 -9.61 9.00
CA VAL A 394 12.56 -9.80 10.06
C VAL A 394 13.37 -11.06 9.83
N CYS A 395 14.56 -11.13 10.45
CA CYS A 395 15.41 -12.30 10.40
C CYS A 395 15.57 -12.93 11.78
N MET A 396 15.56 -14.25 11.81
CA MET A 396 16.03 -15.02 12.96
C MET A 396 17.57 -15.07 12.97
N ARG A 397 18.17 -14.69 14.07
CA ARG A 397 19.62 -14.69 14.27
C ARG A 397 19.98 -15.62 15.41
N SER A 398 20.97 -16.47 15.21
CA SER A 398 21.56 -17.23 16.31
C SER A 398 22.37 -16.31 17.22
N PRO A 399 22.44 -16.59 18.54
CA PRO A 399 23.29 -15.81 19.45
C PRO A 399 24.75 -15.89 19.01
N ALA A 400 25.48 -14.78 19.13
CA ALA A 400 26.89 -14.71 18.77
C ALA A 400 27.78 -15.62 19.67
N TYR A 401 27.31 -15.92 20.87
CA TYR A 401 27.94 -16.82 21.82
C TYR A 401 26.89 -17.76 22.43
N PRO A 402 27.19 -19.05 22.60
CA PRO A 402 26.30 -19.91 23.38
C PRO A 402 26.18 -19.31 24.78
N SER A 403 24.96 -18.96 25.19
CA SER A 403 24.72 -18.45 26.52
C SER A 403 24.90 -19.64 27.50
N ASP A 404 25.92 -19.61 28.36
CA ASP A 404 26.18 -20.57 29.41
C ASP A 404 25.04 -20.72 30.45
N GLY A 405 23.90 -20.11 30.20
CA GLY A 405 22.72 -20.08 31.06
C GLY A 405 21.38 -20.22 30.33
N SER A 406 21.35 -20.79 29.11
CA SER A 406 20.07 -21.03 28.44
C SER A 406 19.25 -22.04 29.27
N SER A 407 18.12 -21.57 29.80
CA SER A 407 17.19 -22.36 30.62
C SER A 407 16.42 -23.40 29.80
N PHE A 408 16.65 -23.47 28.49
CA PHE A 408 15.91 -24.33 27.56
C PHE A 408 16.82 -25.33 26.86
N LEU A 409 16.32 -26.56 26.75
CA LEU A 409 16.90 -27.59 25.90
C LEU A 409 16.50 -27.30 24.46
N GLY A 410 17.35 -26.62 23.70
CA GLY A 410 17.08 -26.29 22.31
C GLY A 410 17.89 -25.10 21.79
N ASN A 411 17.92 -24.94 20.46
CA ASN A 411 18.62 -23.82 19.85
C ASN A 411 17.77 -22.54 19.97
N THR A 412 18.37 -21.49 20.53
CA THR A 412 17.71 -20.19 20.71
C THR A 412 18.01 -19.26 19.51
N TYR A 413 17.00 -18.53 19.08
CA TYR A 413 17.09 -17.54 18.02
C TYR A 413 16.48 -16.23 18.48
N TYR A 414 17.01 -15.11 17.96
CA TYR A 414 16.55 -13.76 18.25
C TYR A 414 15.97 -13.12 17.01
N VAL A 415 14.89 -12.37 17.21
CA VAL A 415 14.23 -11.56 16.20
C VAL A 415 14.15 -10.14 16.70
N ASP A 416 14.70 -9.21 15.96
CA ASP A 416 14.72 -7.79 16.30
C ASP A 416 14.15 -6.96 15.17
N TYR A 417 13.26 -6.05 15.52
CA TYR A 417 12.82 -4.94 14.69
C TYR A 417 12.88 -3.65 15.51
N MET A 418 13.36 -2.56 14.92
CA MET A 418 13.38 -1.25 15.55
C MET A 418 13.22 -0.16 14.51
N ASP A 419 12.31 0.78 14.79
CA ASP A 419 12.16 2.04 14.07
C ASP A 419 12.20 3.25 15.02
N LYS A 420 11.88 4.43 14.51
CA LYS A 420 11.87 5.67 15.32
C LYS A 420 10.76 5.73 16.36
N GLU A 421 9.71 4.95 16.19
CA GLU A 421 8.50 4.99 17.00
C GLU A 421 8.42 3.84 17.98
N GLY A 422 8.98 2.69 17.62
CA GLY A 422 8.94 1.51 18.46
C GLY A 422 9.80 0.36 17.95
N GLY A 423 9.74 -0.77 18.65
CA GLY A 423 10.46 -1.96 18.29
C GLY A 423 9.84 -3.24 18.87
N VAL A 424 10.24 -4.36 18.32
CA VAL A 424 9.90 -5.70 18.77
C VAL A 424 11.18 -6.49 18.99
N HIS A 425 11.27 -7.17 20.13
CA HIS A 425 12.29 -8.17 20.39
C HIS A 425 11.61 -9.47 20.78
N ALA A 426 11.93 -10.55 20.08
CA ALA A 426 11.42 -11.88 20.39
C ALA A 426 12.56 -12.90 20.49
N GLU A 427 12.43 -13.83 21.45
CA GLU A 427 13.29 -14.98 21.57
C GLU A 427 12.48 -16.24 21.20
N LEU A 428 13.03 -17.03 20.27
CA LEU A 428 12.45 -18.28 19.81
C LEU A 428 13.38 -19.43 20.17
N VAL A 429 12.79 -20.56 20.58
CA VAL A 429 13.51 -21.80 20.85
C VAL A 429 13.02 -22.86 19.88
N TRP A 430 13.93 -23.51 19.19
CA TRP A 430 13.65 -24.70 18.38
C TRP A 430 13.71 -25.94 19.25
N ILE A 431 12.64 -26.71 19.30
CA ILE A 431 12.53 -27.94 20.04
C ILE A 431 12.61 -29.13 19.07
N GLU A 432 13.67 -29.91 19.14
CA GLU A 432 13.94 -31.01 18.20
C GLU A 432 12.89 -32.13 18.30
N GLU A 433 12.37 -32.41 19.51
CA GLU A 433 11.42 -33.48 19.75
C GLU A 433 10.05 -33.23 19.08
N THR A 434 9.65 -31.99 18.95
CA THR A 434 8.37 -31.60 18.33
C THR A 434 8.53 -31.03 16.93
N GLU A 435 9.77 -30.75 16.52
CA GLU A 435 10.09 -30.05 15.27
C GLU A 435 9.34 -28.72 15.15
N GLU A 436 9.23 -27.96 16.25
CA GLU A 436 8.50 -26.70 16.34
C GLU A 436 9.34 -25.61 16.98
N TYR A 437 9.05 -24.36 16.54
CA TYR A 437 9.54 -23.17 17.23
C TYR A 437 8.55 -22.74 18.31
N PHE A 438 9.07 -22.28 19.45
CA PHE A 438 8.30 -21.65 20.52
C PHE A 438 8.79 -20.21 20.73
N ILE A 439 7.87 -19.25 20.83
CA ILE A 439 8.20 -17.93 21.36
C ILE A 439 8.23 -18.02 22.86
N VAL A 440 9.41 -17.82 23.44
CA VAL A 440 9.64 -17.90 24.87
C VAL A 440 9.78 -16.53 25.52
N SER A 441 10.07 -15.49 24.72
CA SER A 441 10.12 -14.09 25.14
C SER A 441 9.62 -13.19 24.04
N LEU A 442 8.79 -12.20 24.40
CA LEU A 442 8.33 -11.15 23.51
C LEU A 442 8.28 -9.84 24.26
N ALA A 443 9.03 -8.87 23.78
CA ALA A 443 9.03 -7.51 24.33
C ALA A 443 8.76 -6.47 23.23
N LEU A 444 8.00 -5.43 23.60
CA LEU A 444 7.81 -4.25 22.79
C LEU A 444 8.62 -3.09 23.37
N TYR A 445 9.15 -2.28 22.50
CA TYR A 445 9.85 -1.04 22.84
C TYR A 445 9.07 0.12 22.23
N LEU A 446 8.65 1.09 23.03
CA LEU A 446 7.91 2.26 22.55
C LEU A 446 8.71 3.52 22.84
N SER A 447 8.86 4.38 21.84
CA SER A 447 9.60 5.63 21.96
C SER A 447 8.96 6.54 23.00
N VAL A 448 9.76 7.00 23.96
CA VAL A 448 9.37 7.99 24.98
C VAL A 448 8.81 9.25 24.33
N ALA A 449 9.43 9.70 23.23
CA ALA A 449 8.95 10.88 22.51
C ALA A 449 7.54 10.68 21.94
N LYS A 450 7.25 9.50 21.39
CA LYS A 450 5.92 9.15 20.88
C LYS A 450 4.89 9.03 21.98
N ILE A 451 5.23 8.37 23.10
CA ILE A 451 4.35 8.24 24.26
C ILE A 451 4.00 9.63 24.81
N ASN A 452 5.01 10.47 25.04
CA ASN A 452 4.81 11.82 25.57
C ASN A 452 3.95 12.68 24.65
N HIS A 453 4.17 12.58 23.35
CA HIS A 453 3.41 13.32 22.36
C HIS A 453 1.95 12.86 22.28
N TRP A 454 1.71 11.53 22.30
CA TRP A 454 0.37 10.96 22.14
C TRP A 454 -0.50 11.13 23.38
N PHE A 455 0.06 10.89 24.56
CA PHE A 455 -0.68 10.93 25.84
C PHE A 455 -0.47 12.20 26.64
N GLY A 456 0.32 13.16 26.17
CA GLY A 456 0.61 14.40 26.88
C GLY A 456 1.41 14.19 28.17
N THR A 457 2.19 13.09 28.25
CA THR A 457 2.97 12.72 29.42
C THR A 457 4.38 13.32 29.39
N LYS A 458 5.09 13.22 30.51
CA LYS A 458 6.52 13.57 30.60
C LYS A 458 7.22 12.39 31.28
N TYR A 459 7.81 11.52 30.44
CA TYR A 459 8.70 10.46 30.90
C TYR A 459 10.11 10.97 31.03
#